data_9811936fc39e7bf3586c8fcdc50fd1ae
#
_entry.id   9811936fc39e7bf3586c8fcdc50fd1ae
#
_cell.length_a   1.000
_cell.length_b   1.000
_cell.length_c   1.000
_cell.angle_alpha   90.00
_cell.angle_beta   90.00
_cell.angle_gamma   90.00
#
_symmetry.space_group_name_H-M   'P 1'
#
loop_
_entity.id
_entity.type
_entity.pdbx_description
1 polymer ?
#
loop_
_entity_poly.entity_id
_entity_poly.type
_entity_poly.pdbx_seq_one_letter_code
_entity_poly.pdbx_strand_id
1 'polypeptide(L)'
;TLDAMLRELWRRSGAAQGAGGIDEADLLAVLQALGQRSFAPELQAWVHGTGELPLAELLGLFGVSWKEDAPVVAQRLGARIAESAGVLKLQSVLRGGAAERAGLAAGDELIAINGWRVRRADDLLPAGAFAGAADLLAAREQRLLSLRLETADPAPRGAVQLSPMPAPDAAAAARRAAWLGDEAKR
;
A
#
# COMPACT_ATOMS: atom_id res chain seq x y z
N THR A 1 -22.73 11.23 4.95
CA THR A 1 -22.32 10.19 3.99
C THR A 1 -21.72 10.85 2.74
N LEU A 2 -20.91 10.12 1.98
CA LEU A 2 -20.34 10.57 0.71
C LEU A 2 -21.45 11.03 -0.27
N ASP A 3 -22.54 10.27 -0.32
CA ASP A 3 -23.70 10.63 -1.16
C ASP A 3 -24.33 11.96 -0.78
N ALA A 4 -24.42 12.26 0.52
CA ALA A 4 -24.94 13.55 0.97
C ALA A 4 -24.04 14.70 0.54
N MET A 5 -22.72 14.50 0.63
CA MET A 5 -21.73 15.48 0.16
C MET A 5 -21.84 15.70 -1.34
N LEU A 6 -21.89 14.64 -2.13
CA LEU A 6 -21.99 14.72 -3.59
C LEU A 6 -23.30 15.42 -4.05
N ARG A 7 -24.43 15.09 -3.42
CA ARG A 7 -25.71 15.76 -3.72
C ARG A 7 -25.67 17.23 -3.39
N GLU A 8 -25.07 17.62 -2.28
CA GLU A 8 -24.96 19.02 -1.89
C GLU A 8 -24.01 19.79 -2.80
N LEU A 9 -22.87 19.19 -3.19
CA LEU A 9 -21.98 19.77 -4.18
C LEU A 9 -22.67 19.96 -5.54
N TRP A 10 -23.41 18.93 -6.01
CA TRP A 10 -24.20 19.00 -7.22
C TRP A 10 -25.23 20.12 -7.17
N ARG A 11 -25.94 20.26 -6.06
CA ARG A 11 -26.92 21.33 -5.87
C ARG A 11 -26.30 22.72 -5.93
N ARG A 12 -25.09 22.88 -5.35
CA ARG A 12 -24.35 24.17 -5.34
C ARG A 12 -23.74 24.49 -6.70
N SER A 13 -23.24 23.49 -7.42
CA SER A 13 -22.58 23.70 -8.72
C SER A 13 -23.47 24.36 -9.78
N GLY A 14 -24.78 24.48 -9.54
CA GLY A 14 -25.71 25.01 -10.54
C GLY A 14 -25.78 24.13 -11.81
N ALA A 15 -25.38 22.87 -11.74
CA ALA A 15 -25.30 21.98 -12.90
C ALA A 15 -26.61 21.86 -13.67
N ALA A 16 -27.74 22.10 -13.01
CA ALA A 16 -29.06 22.22 -13.67
C ALA A 16 -29.19 23.47 -14.57
N GLN A 17 -28.30 24.43 -14.44
CA GLN A 17 -28.32 25.72 -15.18
C GLN A 17 -27.10 25.86 -16.12
N GLY A 18 -26.21 24.86 -16.19
CA GLY A 18 -25.06 24.86 -17.10
C GLY A 18 -23.93 25.87 -16.77
N ALA A 19 -23.93 26.43 -15.58
CA ALA A 19 -22.94 27.45 -15.20
C ALA A 19 -22.31 27.10 -13.85
N GLY A 20 -21.02 26.80 -13.85
CA GLY A 20 -20.18 26.77 -12.67
C GLY A 20 -19.47 25.46 -12.44
N GLY A 21 -18.16 25.52 -12.16
CA GLY A 21 -17.37 24.45 -11.58
C GLY A 21 -17.58 24.36 -10.07
N ILE A 22 -16.98 23.35 -9.46
CA ILE A 22 -16.85 23.20 -8.01
C ILE A 22 -15.39 23.47 -7.69
N ASP A 23 -15.12 24.31 -6.72
CA ASP A 23 -13.79 24.57 -6.21
C ASP A 23 -13.59 23.99 -4.80
N GLU A 24 -12.38 24.14 -4.27
CA GLU A 24 -12.03 23.62 -2.94
C GLU A 24 -12.79 24.33 -1.81
N ALA A 25 -13.12 25.61 -1.99
CA ALA A 25 -13.89 26.37 -1.00
C ALA A 25 -15.32 25.83 -0.91
N ASP A 26 -15.92 25.47 -2.03
CA ASP A 26 -17.22 24.80 -2.07
C ASP A 26 -17.19 23.44 -1.33
N LEU A 27 -16.14 22.64 -1.57
CA LEU A 27 -15.95 21.36 -0.89
C LEU A 27 -15.84 21.56 0.62
N LEU A 28 -15.00 22.49 1.07
CA LEU A 28 -14.83 22.79 2.50
C LEU A 28 -16.13 23.28 3.14
N ALA A 29 -16.87 24.14 2.46
CA ALA A 29 -18.14 24.65 2.95
C ALA A 29 -19.18 23.52 3.11
N VAL A 30 -19.24 22.58 2.16
CA VAL A 30 -20.14 21.42 2.25
C VAL A 30 -19.71 20.47 3.36
N LEU A 31 -18.42 20.17 3.47
CA LEU A 31 -17.90 19.31 4.54
C LEU A 31 -18.16 19.91 5.92
N GLN A 32 -17.96 21.21 6.09
CA GLN A 32 -18.23 21.93 7.33
C GLN A 32 -19.73 21.92 7.69
N ALA A 33 -20.60 22.11 6.72
CA ALA A 33 -22.04 22.10 6.93
C ALA A 33 -22.55 20.70 7.34
N LEU A 34 -22.04 19.64 6.69
CA LEU A 34 -22.44 18.27 6.99
C LEU A 34 -21.77 17.70 8.24
N GLY A 35 -20.51 18.04 8.48
CA GLY A 35 -19.71 17.50 9.57
C GLY A 35 -19.71 18.34 10.84
N GLN A 36 -20.33 19.56 10.82
CA GLN A 36 -20.40 20.48 11.95
C GLN A 36 -19.03 20.89 12.53
N ARG A 37 -17.97 20.79 11.72
CA ARG A 37 -16.59 21.18 12.06
C ARG A 37 -15.79 21.58 10.83
N SER A 38 -14.66 22.26 11.03
CA SER A 38 -13.72 22.52 9.96
C SER A 38 -13.01 21.25 9.52
N PHE A 39 -12.80 21.08 8.22
CA PHE A 39 -12.00 20.02 7.58
C PHE A 39 -10.77 20.60 6.86
N ALA A 40 -10.47 21.89 7.05
CA ALA A 40 -9.30 22.51 6.43
C ALA A 40 -7.96 21.84 6.83
N PRO A 41 -7.74 21.45 8.10
CA PRO A 41 -6.50 20.72 8.46
C PRO A 41 -6.35 19.39 7.73
N GLU A 42 -7.44 18.62 7.60
CA GLU A 42 -7.40 17.34 6.87
C GLU A 42 -7.14 17.58 5.39
N LEU A 43 -7.78 18.56 4.78
CA LEU A 43 -7.55 18.89 3.37
C LEU A 43 -6.08 19.28 3.14
N GLN A 44 -5.54 20.15 4.01
CA GLN A 44 -4.14 20.56 3.94
C GLN A 44 -3.19 19.37 4.09
N ALA A 45 -3.43 18.48 5.05
CA ALA A 45 -2.56 17.35 5.33
C ALA A 45 -2.70 16.22 4.31
N TRP A 46 -3.93 15.91 3.87
CA TRP A 46 -4.21 14.70 3.09
C TRP A 46 -4.33 14.91 1.59
N VAL A 47 -4.62 16.14 1.15
CA VAL A 47 -4.75 16.49 -0.26
C VAL A 47 -3.55 17.29 -0.75
N HIS A 48 -3.14 18.33 0.00
CA HIS A 48 -2.00 19.17 -0.37
C HIS A 48 -0.66 18.66 0.19
N GLY A 49 -0.71 17.86 1.27
CA GLY A 49 0.47 17.24 1.83
C GLY A 49 0.92 16.02 1.04
N THR A 50 2.15 15.55 1.34
CA THR A 50 2.73 14.33 0.78
C THR A 50 2.85 13.22 1.82
N GLY A 51 2.31 13.43 3.03
CA GLY A 51 2.29 12.45 4.11
C GLY A 51 1.34 11.29 3.82
N GLU A 52 1.55 10.17 4.50
CA GLU A 52 0.62 9.05 4.43
C GLU A 52 -0.68 9.37 5.18
N LEU A 53 -1.79 8.85 4.66
CA LEU A 53 -3.08 8.96 5.33
C LEU A 53 -3.09 8.11 6.61
N PRO A 54 -3.68 8.57 7.72
CA PRO A 54 -3.75 7.81 8.98
C PRO A 54 -4.85 6.73 8.94
N LEU A 55 -4.77 5.84 7.94
CA LEU A 55 -5.84 4.87 7.64
C LEU A 55 -6.11 3.91 8.81
N ALA A 56 -5.08 3.48 9.53
CA ALA A 56 -5.23 2.59 10.67
C ALA A 56 -6.09 3.22 11.77
N GLU A 57 -5.85 4.50 12.10
CA GLU A 57 -6.61 5.25 13.09
C GLU A 57 -8.05 5.48 12.63
N LEU A 58 -8.20 5.95 11.37
CA LEU A 58 -9.53 6.20 10.80
C LEU A 58 -10.38 4.95 10.74
N LEU A 59 -9.84 3.82 10.28
CA LEU A 59 -10.54 2.53 10.25
C LEU A 59 -10.87 2.02 11.65
N GLY A 60 -9.99 2.26 12.63
CA GLY A 60 -10.24 1.95 14.04
C GLY A 60 -11.50 2.61 14.57
N LEU A 61 -11.79 3.87 14.17
CA LEU A 61 -13.03 4.57 14.53
C LEU A 61 -14.30 3.87 14.02
N PHE A 62 -14.18 3.03 13.00
CA PHE A 62 -15.26 2.23 12.42
C PHE A 62 -15.25 0.78 12.93
N GLY A 63 -14.43 0.46 13.93
CA GLY A 63 -14.30 -0.89 14.45
C GLY A 63 -13.71 -1.87 13.40
N VAL A 64 -12.81 -1.38 12.56
CA VAL A 64 -12.03 -2.18 11.62
C VAL A 64 -10.60 -2.26 12.13
N SER A 65 -10.10 -3.46 12.30
CA SER A 65 -8.71 -3.71 12.69
C SER A 65 -7.81 -3.65 11.48
N TRP A 66 -6.67 -2.99 11.66
CA TRP A 66 -5.57 -2.93 10.71
C TRP A 66 -4.43 -3.79 11.23
N LYS A 67 -4.11 -4.84 10.52
CA LYS A 67 -2.97 -5.71 10.84
C LYS A 67 -2.00 -5.70 9.67
N GLU A 68 -0.76 -5.33 9.94
CA GLU A 68 0.31 -5.41 8.97
C GLU A 68 1.10 -6.70 9.20
N ASP A 69 1.20 -7.54 8.19
CA ASP A 69 2.02 -8.75 8.23
C ASP A 69 3.49 -8.39 8.01
N ALA A 70 4.38 -9.28 8.40
CA ALA A 70 5.79 -9.12 8.05
C ALA A 70 5.97 -9.17 6.52
N PRO A 71 6.85 -8.33 5.95
CA PRO A 71 7.07 -8.33 4.51
C PRO A 71 7.66 -9.65 4.04
N VAL A 72 7.06 -10.24 3.00
CA VAL A 72 7.59 -11.44 2.37
C VAL A 72 8.83 -11.13 1.52
N VAL A 73 9.57 -12.16 1.16
CA VAL A 73 10.84 -12.05 0.39
C VAL A 73 10.71 -11.17 -0.84
N ALA A 74 9.65 -11.36 -1.62
CA ALA A 74 9.39 -10.57 -2.84
C ALA A 74 9.25 -9.06 -2.54
N GLN A 75 8.56 -8.72 -1.44
CA GLN A 75 8.41 -7.33 -1.00
C GLN A 75 9.75 -6.77 -0.50
N ARG A 76 10.50 -7.55 0.29
CA ARG A 76 11.83 -7.15 0.78
C ARG A 76 12.82 -6.89 -0.36
N LEU A 77 12.76 -7.72 -1.39
CA LEU A 77 13.57 -7.56 -2.59
C LEU A 77 13.08 -6.38 -3.47
N GLY A 78 11.81 -6.04 -3.40
CA GLY A 78 11.19 -5.08 -4.29
C GLY A 78 11.04 -5.64 -5.71
N ALA A 79 10.62 -6.91 -5.82
CA ALA A 79 10.48 -7.58 -7.11
C ALA A 79 9.35 -8.60 -7.08
N ARG A 80 8.80 -8.94 -8.25
CA ARG A 80 7.97 -10.14 -8.42
C ARG A 80 8.85 -11.28 -8.87
N ILE A 81 8.74 -12.42 -8.20
CA ILE A 81 9.54 -13.61 -8.42
C ILE A 81 8.64 -14.70 -8.98
N ALA A 82 9.08 -15.35 -10.05
CA ALA A 82 8.52 -16.60 -10.53
C ALA A 82 9.44 -17.75 -10.10
N GLU A 83 8.83 -18.80 -9.58
CA GLU A 83 9.52 -20.04 -9.21
C GLU A 83 9.06 -21.16 -10.14
N SER A 84 9.99 -21.79 -10.83
CA SER A 84 9.69 -22.91 -11.71
C SER A 84 10.88 -23.86 -11.79
N ALA A 85 10.67 -25.14 -11.55
CA ALA A 85 11.68 -26.19 -11.67
C ALA A 85 13.01 -25.89 -10.94
N GLY A 86 12.95 -25.19 -9.79
CA GLY A 86 14.14 -24.82 -9.01
C GLY A 86 14.93 -23.64 -9.60
N VAL A 87 14.28 -22.86 -10.46
CA VAL A 87 14.78 -21.61 -11.02
C VAL A 87 13.96 -20.47 -10.44
N LEU A 88 14.65 -19.44 -9.94
CA LEU A 88 14.06 -18.17 -9.46
C LEU A 88 14.29 -17.10 -10.51
N LYS A 89 13.22 -16.65 -11.15
CA LYS A 89 13.30 -15.62 -12.19
C LYS A 89 12.53 -14.37 -11.78
N LEU A 90 13.13 -13.19 -11.98
CA LEU A 90 12.44 -11.93 -11.73
C LEU A 90 11.46 -11.64 -12.86
N GLN A 91 10.18 -11.50 -12.54
CA GLN A 91 9.14 -11.08 -13.48
C GLN A 91 9.11 -9.57 -13.66
N SER A 92 9.30 -8.84 -12.56
CA SER A 92 9.38 -7.38 -12.55
C SER A 92 10.20 -6.91 -11.37
N VAL A 93 10.82 -5.74 -11.51
CA VAL A 93 11.58 -5.04 -10.47
C VAL A 93 10.86 -3.72 -10.19
N LEU A 94 10.66 -3.42 -8.92
CA LEU A 94 9.95 -2.22 -8.49
C LEU A 94 10.95 -1.07 -8.31
N ARG A 95 10.55 0.11 -8.76
CA ARG A 95 11.34 1.33 -8.61
C ARG A 95 11.62 1.61 -7.13
N GLY A 96 12.86 1.97 -6.81
CA GLY A 96 13.32 2.23 -5.45
C GLY A 96 13.48 0.97 -4.58
N GLY A 97 13.21 -0.23 -5.12
CA GLY A 97 13.40 -1.49 -4.41
C GLY A 97 14.87 -1.91 -4.29
N ALA A 98 15.15 -2.86 -3.37
CA ALA A 98 16.50 -3.39 -3.19
C ALA A 98 17.06 -4.05 -4.47
N ALA A 99 16.19 -4.73 -5.23
CA ALA A 99 16.57 -5.35 -6.50
C ALA A 99 17.01 -4.31 -7.53
N GLU A 100 16.28 -3.19 -7.67
CA GLU A 100 16.65 -2.12 -8.61
C GLU A 100 17.99 -1.49 -8.23
N ARG A 101 18.17 -1.15 -6.94
CA ARG A 101 19.43 -0.57 -6.46
C ARG A 101 20.61 -1.52 -6.65
N ALA A 102 20.40 -2.83 -6.54
CA ALA A 102 21.42 -3.84 -6.84
C ALA A 102 21.73 -3.99 -8.34
N GLY A 103 20.94 -3.38 -9.24
CA GLY A 103 21.12 -3.50 -10.68
C GLY A 103 20.42 -4.72 -11.29
N LEU A 104 19.50 -5.36 -10.56
CA LEU A 104 18.67 -6.44 -11.08
C LEU A 104 17.59 -5.88 -12.03
N ALA A 105 17.20 -6.70 -12.99
CA ALA A 105 16.17 -6.39 -13.97
C ALA A 105 15.18 -7.55 -14.15
N ALA A 106 14.04 -7.25 -14.77
CA ALA A 106 13.10 -8.29 -15.18
C ALA A 106 13.79 -9.27 -16.14
N GLY A 107 13.56 -10.56 -15.93
CA GLY A 107 14.20 -11.63 -16.69
C GLY A 107 15.44 -12.21 -16.04
N ASP A 108 16.05 -11.56 -15.06
CA ASP A 108 17.20 -12.10 -14.34
C ASP A 108 16.82 -13.36 -13.54
N GLU A 109 17.72 -14.33 -13.54
CA GLU A 109 17.66 -15.52 -12.70
C GLU A 109 18.54 -15.32 -11.47
N LEU A 110 17.99 -15.51 -10.27
CA LEU A 110 18.75 -15.48 -9.02
C LEU A 110 19.39 -16.87 -8.81
N ILE A 111 20.71 -16.93 -8.71
CA ILE A 111 21.45 -18.18 -8.64
C ILE A 111 21.95 -18.45 -7.22
N ALA A 112 22.58 -17.47 -6.59
CA ALA A 112 23.16 -17.64 -5.26
C ALA A 112 23.17 -16.33 -4.47
N ILE A 113 23.11 -16.45 -3.15
CA ILE A 113 23.33 -15.38 -2.17
C ILE A 113 24.45 -15.80 -1.22
N ASN A 114 25.45 -14.93 -1.00
CA ASN A 114 26.58 -15.19 -0.12
C ASN A 114 27.24 -16.56 -0.36
N GLY A 115 27.31 -16.99 -1.61
CA GLY A 115 27.84 -18.29 -2.01
C GLY A 115 26.86 -19.48 -1.86
N TRP A 116 25.68 -19.28 -1.28
CA TRP A 116 24.65 -20.30 -1.15
C TRP A 116 23.73 -20.29 -2.37
N ARG A 117 23.59 -21.43 -3.04
CA ARG A 117 22.65 -21.57 -4.15
C ARG A 117 21.22 -21.44 -3.66
N VAL A 118 20.42 -20.63 -4.36
CA VAL A 118 18.99 -20.44 -4.10
C VAL A 118 18.17 -21.07 -5.21
N ARG A 119 17.07 -21.74 -4.84
CA ARG A 119 16.14 -22.41 -5.77
C ARG A 119 14.70 -21.97 -5.53
N ARG A 120 14.43 -21.41 -4.34
CA ARG A 120 13.15 -20.90 -3.91
C ARG A 120 13.34 -19.52 -3.30
N ALA A 121 12.31 -18.68 -3.35
CA ALA A 121 12.39 -17.36 -2.74
C ALA A 121 12.71 -17.44 -1.24
N ASP A 122 12.17 -18.43 -0.55
CA ASP A 122 12.40 -18.61 0.89
C ASP A 122 13.86 -18.95 1.23
N ASP A 123 14.64 -19.48 0.29
CA ASP A 123 16.08 -19.77 0.50
C ASP A 123 16.89 -18.47 0.70
N LEU A 124 16.38 -17.32 0.22
CA LEU A 124 17.03 -16.03 0.38
C LEU A 124 17.16 -15.59 1.85
N LEU A 125 16.21 -15.98 2.69
CA LEU A 125 16.23 -15.63 4.13
C LEU A 125 17.37 -16.30 4.87
N PRO A 126 17.50 -17.65 4.89
CA PRO A 126 18.59 -18.34 5.59
C PRO A 126 19.95 -18.06 4.94
N ALA A 127 20.01 -17.75 3.64
CA ALA A 127 21.24 -17.34 2.96
C ALA A 127 21.71 -15.91 3.30
N GLY A 128 20.96 -15.19 4.15
CA GLY A 128 21.34 -13.88 4.66
C GLY A 128 21.13 -12.72 3.69
N ALA A 129 20.25 -12.86 2.71
CA ALA A 129 19.96 -11.81 1.71
C ALA A 129 19.55 -10.47 2.32
N PHE A 130 18.96 -10.49 3.52
CA PHE A 130 18.40 -9.32 4.19
C PHE A 130 19.01 -9.05 5.57
N ALA A 131 20.22 -9.56 5.82
CA ALA A 131 20.96 -9.32 7.07
C ALA A 131 21.95 -8.14 6.97
N GLY A 132 21.68 -7.22 6.05
CA GLY A 132 22.56 -6.11 5.69
C GLY A 132 22.88 -6.16 4.21
N ALA A 133 24.16 -6.04 3.85
CA ALA A 133 24.60 -6.21 2.47
C ALA A 133 24.97 -7.68 2.18
N ALA A 134 24.53 -8.20 1.03
CA ALA A 134 24.77 -9.57 0.62
C ALA A 134 25.35 -9.65 -0.82
N ASP A 135 26.20 -10.62 -1.06
CA ASP A 135 26.72 -10.89 -2.40
C ASP A 135 25.70 -11.73 -3.17
N LEU A 136 25.25 -11.21 -4.29
CA LEU A 136 24.25 -11.84 -5.14
C LEU A 136 24.90 -12.27 -6.47
N LEU A 137 24.71 -13.54 -6.83
CA LEU A 137 24.99 -14.05 -8.16
C LEU A 137 23.68 -14.19 -8.92
N ALA A 138 23.58 -13.54 -10.06
CA ALA A 138 22.45 -13.61 -10.97
C ALA A 138 22.88 -13.98 -12.38
N ALA A 139 21.96 -14.47 -13.22
CA ALA A 139 22.19 -14.62 -14.65
C ALA A 139 21.23 -13.76 -15.45
N ARG A 140 21.77 -13.06 -16.45
CA ARG A 140 21.03 -12.28 -17.45
C ARG A 140 21.53 -12.69 -18.82
N GLU A 141 20.62 -13.16 -19.69
CA GLU A 141 20.98 -13.56 -21.05
C GLU A 141 22.22 -14.47 -21.12
N GLN A 142 22.26 -15.50 -20.26
CA GLN A 142 23.35 -16.47 -20.12
C GLN A 142 24.68 -15.91 -19.55
N ARG A 143 24.72 -14.66 -19.15
CA ARG A 143 25.89 -14.04 -18.50
C ARG A 143 25.69 -14.01 -17.00
N LEU A 144 26.71 -14.40 -16.25
CA LEU A 144 26.72 -14.29 -14.80
C LEU A 144 27.06 -12.86 -14.38
N LEU A 145 26.29 -12.35 -13.43
CA LEU A 145 26.44 -11.04 -12.84
C LEU A 145 26.70 -11.20 -11.34
N SER A 146 27.80 -10.64 -10.86
CA SER A 146 28.04 -10.49 -9.42
C SER A 146 27.59 -9.10 -9.00
N LEU A 147 26.60 -9.07 -8.14
CA LEU A 147 25.91 -7.86 -7.69
C LEU A 147 25.98 -7.76 -6.17
N ARG A 148 25.79 -6.54 -5.65
CA ARG A 148 25.68 -6.30 -4.21
C ARG A 148 24.23 -5.96 -3.89
N LEU A 149 23.59 -6.79 -3.08
CA LEU A 149 22.23 -6.56 -2.59
C LEU A 149 22.33 -5.87 -1.25
N GLU A 150 21.75 -4.68 -1.14
CA GLU A 150 21.62 -3.96 0.12
C GLU A 150 20.16 -3.93 0.54
N THR A 151 19.91 -4.19 1.82
CA THR A 151 18.55 -4.11 2.35
C THR A 151 18.05 -2.68 2.32
N ALA A 152 16.73 -2.53 2.09
CA ALA A 152 16.08 -1.23 2.20
C ALA A 152 15.97 -0.82 3.67
N ASP A 153 16.28 0.45 3.96
CA ASP A 153 16.00 1.08 5.24
C ASP A 153 15.19 2.36 4.97
N PRO A 154 13.99 2.51 5.49
CA PRO A 154 13.26 1.50 6.26
C PRO A 154 12.88 0.26 5.44
N ALA A 155 12.72 -0.88 6.14
CA ALA A 155 12.24 -2.10 5.48
C ALA A 155 10.86 -1.86 4.85
N PRO A 156 10.57 -2.47 3.67
CA PRO A 156 9.26 -2.33 3.05
C PRO A 156 8.17 -2.90 3.97
N ARG A 157 6.99 -2.32 3.88
CA ARG A 157 5.82 -2.83 4.61
C ARG A 157 5.32 -4.13 4.02
N GLY A 158 4.74 -4.98 4.88
CA GLY A 158 4.07 -6.19 4.47
C GLY A 158 2.67 -5.94 3.91
N ALA A 159 1.92 -7.00 3.70
CA ALA A 159 0.53 -6.91 3.32
C ALA A 159 -0.33 -6.43 4.50
N VAL A 160 -1.31 -5.58 4.21
CA VAL A 160 -2.28 -5.13 5.20
C VAL A 160 -3.51 -6.03 5.14
N GLN A 161 -3.89 -6.55 6.30
CA GLN A 161 -5.14 -7.29 6.49
C GLN A 161 -6.13 -6.41 7.24
N LEU A 162 -7.31 -6.24 6.67
CA LEU A 162 -8.42 -5.54 7.30
C LEU A 162 -9.45 -6.56 7.76
N SER A 163 -9.88 -6.47 9.01
CA SER A 163 -10.94 -7.32 9.55
C SER A 163 -11.83 -6.55 10.51
N PRO A 164 -13.14 -6.88 10.60
CA PRO A 164 -14.00 -6.33 11.63
C PRO A 164 -13.45 -6.68 13.03
N MET A 165 -13.41 -5.72 13.93
CA MET A 165 -13.09 -5.99 15.34
C MET A 165 -14.17 -6.91 15.93
N PRO A 166 -13.79 -7.96 16.68
CA PRO A 166 -14.76 -8.89 17.27
C PRO A 166 -15.74 -8.21 18.25
N ALA A 167 -15.28 -7.20 18.98
CA ALA A 167 -16.06 -6.46 19.97
C ALA A 167 -15.78 -4.96 19.86
N PRO A 168 -16.27 -4.28 18.80
CA PRO A 168 -16.15 -2.83 18.68
C PRO A 168 -17.04 -2.17 19.72
N ASP A 169 -16.69 -0.94 20.14
CA ASP A 169 -17.63 -0.15 20.92
C ASP A 169 -18.91 0.17 20.12
N ALA A 170 -19.98 0.55 20.83
CA ALA A 170 -21.28 0.81 20.20
C ALA A 170 -21.21 1.95 19.15
N ALA A 171 -20.38 2.95 19.37
CA ALA A 171 -20.21 4.06 18.45
C ALA A 171 -19.48 3.64 17.17
N ALA A 172 -18.42 2.83 17.27
CA ALA A 172 -17.71 2.26 16.15
C ALA A 172 -18.59 1.32 15.31
N ALA A 173 -19.37 0.46 15.98
CA ALA A 173 -20.34 -0.40 15.32
C ALA A 173 -21.39 0.39 14.53
N ALA A 174 -21.96 1.44 15.16
CA ALA A 174 -22.93 2.31 14.52
C ALA A 174 -22.33 3.07 13.31
N ARG A 175 -21.09 3.61 13.43
CA ARG A 175 -20.40 4.26 12.32
C ARG A 175 -20.15 3.28 11.17
N ARG A 176 -19.73 2.05 11.46
CA ARG A 176 -19.50 1.02 10.45
C ARG A 176 -20.80 0.65 9.72
N ALA A 177 -21.89 0.43 10.46
CA ALA A 177 -23.20 0.16 9.86
C ALA A 177 -23.68 1.31 8.97
N ALA A 178 -23.50 2.55 9.42
CA ALA A 178 -23.85 3.74 8.62
C ALA A 178 -22.98 3.89 7.37
N TRP A 179 -21.72 3.45 7.40
CA TRP A 179 -20.79 3.53 6.28
C TRP A 179 -21.04 2.45 5.22
N LEU A 180 -21.20 1.19 5.67
CA LEU A 180 -21.39 0.06 4.76
C LEU A 180 -22.83 -0.10 4.26
N GLY A 181 -23.77 0.62 4.88
CA GLY A 181 -25.19 0.39 4.68
C GLY A 181 -25.69 -0.85 5.44
N ASP A 182 -26.98 -0.93 5.57
CA ASP A 182 -27.63 -2.08 6.22
C ASP A 182 -27.80 -3.18 5.15
N GLU A 183 -26.87 -4.14 5.06
CA GLU A 183 -27.01 -5.31 4.16
C GLU A 183 -28.25 -6.17 4.50
N ALA A 184 -28.93 -5.87 5.60
CA ALA A 184 -30.12 -6.59 6.03
C ALA A 184 -31.39 -6.27 5.20
N LYS A 185 -31.30 -5.46 4.14
CA LYS A 185 -32.43 -5.09 3.29
C LYS A 185 -32.29 -5.49 1.82
N ARG A 186 -31.50 -6.52 1.52
CA ARG A 186 -31.53 -7.14 0.17
C ARG A 186 -31.92 -8.59 0.25
#